data_869c955e3010f81596eadbc673becfa0
#
_entry.id   869c955e3010f81596eadbc673becfa0
#
_cell.length_a   1.000
_cell.length_b   1.000
_cell.length_c   1.000
_cell.angle_alpha   90.00
_cell.angle_beta   90.00
_cell.angle_gamma   90.00
#
_symmetry.space_group_name_H-M   'P 1'
#
loop_
_entity.id
_entity.type
_entity.pdbx_description
1 polymer ?
#
loop_
_entity_poly.entity_id
_entity_poly.type
_entity_poly.pdbx_seq_one_letter_code
_entity_poly.pdbx_strand_id
1 'polypeptide(L)'
;MHVGNPEKESRMPSPQTPVNSPFGYRSTASEVAEQVDLAGRYVVVTGGYSGIGTETVRALAGAGAKIIVGARREAHAREVLDPFEGDIAILPLDLADPQSIDSFADSVAERTASVGILVNNAAIMASPLARDARGYEMQFATNHLGHFQLAARLWPLLAAAGGARVVALSSIGHRLPGLDLDDPHFERRDYDKWLAYGQAKSANALFALQLDKLGEAHGVRAFAVHPGGIATPLQRYLTMDEQRAMGWYDEDGNVHEAFKSTEEGAATSVWCATSPVLEGMGGVYCEDCDIAVAADPDNPRSGGYWPHIRDEALAERLWADSERMVGVEFRP
;
A
#
# COMPACT_ATOMS: atom_id res chain seq x y z
N MET A 1 14.26 -38.00 -28.02
CA MET A 1 13.17 -37.84 -27.03
C MET A 1 13.10 -36.35 -26.71
N HIS A 2 12.10 -35.67 -27.26
CA HIS A 2 11.81 -34.26 -26.94
C HIS A 2 11.10 -34.25 -25.59
N VAL A 3 11.80 -33.76 -24.56
CA VAL A 3 11.16 -33.47 -23.28
C VAL A 3 10.42 -32.14 -23.49
N GLY A 4 9.10 -32.22 -23.60
CA GLY A 4 8.22 -31.05 -23.67
C GLY A 4 8.39 -30.24 -22.39
N ASN A 5 8.63 -28.93 -22.57
CA ASN A 5 8.59 -27.94 -21.52
C ASN A 5 7.15 -27.94 -20.99
N PRO A 6 6.87 -28.12 -19.68
CA PRO A 6 5.52 -27.98 -19.18
C PRO A 6 5.10 -26.52 -19.41
N GLU A 7 4.12 -26.33 -20.30
CA GLU A 7 3.43 -25.06 -20.45
C GLU A 7 3.02 -24.58 -19.06
N LYS A 8 3.50 -23.38 -18.67
CA LYS A 8 3.02 -22.69 -17.48
C LYS A 8 1.53 -22.46 -17.70
N GLU A 9 0.69 -23.31 -17.13
CA GLU A 9 -0.73 -23.01 -17.04
C GLU A 9 -0.87 -21.64 -16.39
N SER A 10 -1.36 -20.68 -17.17
CA SER A 10 -1.70 -19.34 -16.67
C SER A 10 -2.82 -19.54 -15.65
N ARG A 11 -2.47 -19.51 -14.37
CA ARG A 11 -3.47 -19.63 -13.31
C ARG A 11 -4.34 -18.39 -13.35
N MET A 12 -5.65 -18.58 -13.25
CA MET A 12 -6.61 -17.48 -13.21
C MET A 12 -6.37 -16.63 -11.97
N PRO A 13 -6.41 -15.30 -12.06
CA PRO A 13 -6.29 -14.43 -10.90
C PRO A 13 -7.34 -14.77 -9.85
N SER A 14 -7.05 -14.52 -8.59
CA SER A 14 -8.00 -14.73 -7.51
C SER A 14 -9.31 -13.98 -7.77
N PRO A 15 -10.47 -14.58 -7.52
CA PRO A 15 -11.75 -13.94 -7.75
C PRO A 15 -11.88 -12.68 -6.86
N GLN A 16 -12.32 -11.59 -7.46
CA GLN A 16 -12.62 -10.34 -6.75
C GLN A 16 -14.02 -10.44 -6.13
N THR A 17 -14.17 -11.32 -5.13
CA THR A 17 -15.44 -11.65 -4.50
C THR A 17 -15.26 -11.70 -2.99
N PRO A 18 -16.16 -11.11 -2.18
CA PRO A 18 -16.10 -11.15 -0.73
C PRO A 18 -15.94 -12.55 -0.17
N VAL A 19 -15.10 -12.70 0.84
CA VAL A 19 -14.89 -13.95 1.58
C VAL A 19 -15.74 -14.05 2.83
N ASN A 20 -16.56 -13.03 3.10
CA ASN A 20 -17.41 -12.89 4.28
C ASN A 20 -16.58 -12.97 5.57
N SER A 21 -15.58 -12.10 5.66
CA SER A 21 -14.73 -11.94 6.82
C SER A 21 -15.58 -11.70 8.11
N PRO A 22 -15.17 -12.21 9.26
CA PRO A 22 -15.83 -11.88 10.54
C PRO A 22 -15.58 -10.44 10.99
N PHE A 23 -14.66 -9.73 10.33
CA PHE A 23 -14.34 -8.33 10.58
C PHE A 23 -15.06 -7.43 9.57
N GLY A 24 -15.10 -6.13 9.86
CA GLY A 24 -15.79 -5.17 9.01
C GLY A 24 -15.37 -3.73 9.23
N TYR A 25 -16.24 -2.79 8.85
CA TYR A 25 -15.99 -1.35 8.79
C TYR A 25 -15.42 -0.74 10.08
N ARG A 26 -15.87 -1.19 11.26
CA ARG A 26 -15.46 -0.68 12.58
C ARG A 26 -14.48 -1.58 13.31
N SER A 27 -14.07 -2.69 12.72
CA SER A 27 -13.03 -3.52 13.31
C SER A 27 -11.71 -2.77 13.41
N THR A 28 -10.98 -2.99 14.50
CA THR A 28 -9.67 -2.38 14.73
C THR A 28 -8.54 -3.32 14.31
N ALA A 29 -7.37 -2.74 14.06
CA ALA A 29 -6.17 -3.51 13.73
C ALA A 29 -5.78 -4.50 14.84
N SER A 30 -5.99 -4.13 16.10
CA SER A 30 -5.72 -4.99 17.26
C SER A 30 -6.67 -6.17 17.33
N GLU A 31 -7.97 -5.98 17.06
CA GLU A 31 -8.95 -7.08 17.00
C GLU A 31 -8.59 -8.07 15.89
N VAL A 32 -8.18 -7.58 14.71
CA VAL A 32 -7.76 -8.42 13.59
C VAL A 32 -6.49 -9.23 13.93
N ALA A 33 -5.59 -8.65 14.70
CA ALA A 33 -4.32 -9.28 15.07
C ALA A 33 -4.39 -10.16 16.34
N GLU A 34 -5.50 -10.19 17.06
CA GLU A 34 -5.61 -10.81 18.41
C GLU A 34 -5.18 -12.29 18.46
N GLN A 35 -5.47 -13.04 17.40
CA GLN A 35 -5.13 -14.47 17.31
C GLN A 35 -4.00 -14.77 16.31
N VAL A 36 -3.28 -13.73 15.90
CA VAL A 36 -2.21 -13.87 14.92
C VAL A 36 -0.88 -14.06 15.64
N ASP A 37 -0.11 -15.07 15.22
CA ASP A 37 1.25 -15.30 15.68
C ASP A 37 2.25 -14.96 14.56
N LEU A 38 3.03 -13.91 14.77
CA LEU A 38 4.10 -13.47 13.89
C LEU A 38 5.49 -13.63 14.52
N ALA A 39 5.62 -14.43 15.55
CA ALA A 39 6.88 -14.62 16.25
C ALA A 39 8.01 -14.99 15.27
N GLY A 40 9.07 -14.17 15.29
CA GLY A 40 10.24 -14.34 14.41
C GLY A 40 10.07 -13.85 12.98
N ARG A 41 8.87 -13.43 12.52
CA ARG A 41 8.67 -12.86 11.20
C ARG A 41 9.13 -11.41 11.14
N TYR A 42 9.89 -11.08 10.11
CA TYR A 42 10.23 -9.69 9.81
C TYR A 42 9.15 -9.04 8.96
N VAL A 43 8.79 -7.82 9.36
CA VAL A 43 7.79 -6.99 8.70
C VAL A 43 8.39 -5.62 8.41
N VAL A 44 8.27 -5.17 7.17
CA VAL A 44 8.68 -3.82 6.76
C VAL A 44 7.44 -2.95 6.59
N VAL A 45 7.42 -1.77 7.24
CA VAL A 45 6.32 -0.81 7.13
C VAL A 45 6.88 0.56 6.76
N THR A 46 6.45 1.11 5.61
CA THR A 46 6.81 2.48 5.24
C THR A 46 5.90 3.48 5.94
N GLY A 47 6.46 4.54 6.53
CA GLY A 47 5.67 5.55 7.23
C GLY A 47 4.91 5.04 8.46
N GLY A 48 5.42 4.00 9.11
CA GLY A 48 4.82 3.34 10.27
C GLY A 48 4.78 4.18 11.57
N TYR A 49 5.08 5.47 11.49
CA TYR A 49 5.14 6.38 12.64
C TYR A 49 4.13 7.55 12.55
N SER A 50 3.11 7.43 11.70
CA SER A 50 2.08 8.46 11.53
C SER A 50 0.76 7.86 11.05
N GLY A 51 -0.34 8.37 11.59
CA GLY A 51 -1.69 7.96 11.18
C GLY A 51 -1.91 6.45 11.31
N ILE A 52 -2.50 5.85 10.28
CA ILE A 52 -2.82 4.41 10.27
C ILE A 52 -1.57 3.52 10.30
N GLY A 53 -0.44 4.02 9.81
CA GLY A 53 0.83 3.27 9.86
C GLY A 53 1.28 2.98 11.28
N THR A 54 1.03 3.89 12.21
CA THR A 54 1.35 3.71 13.63
C THR A 54 0.56 2.55 14.23
N GLU A 55 -0.73 2.45 13.94
CA GLU A 55 -1.58 1.38 14.43
C GLU A 55 -1.31 0.04 13.74
N THR A 56 -0.90 0.08 12.46
CA THR A 56 -0.40 -1.10 11.75
C THR A 56 0.85 -1.66 12.45
N VAL A 57 1.82 -0.80 12.80
CA VAL A 57 3.03 -1.21 13.54
C VAL A 57 2.66 -1.76 14.92
N ARG A 58 1.78 -1.07 15.66
CA ARG A 58 1.32 -1.50 16.99
C ARG A 58 0.73 -2.91 16.95
N ALA A 59 -0.20 -3.15 16.03
CA ALA A 59 -0.91 -4.42 15.91
C ALA A 59 0.03 -5.58 15.53
N LEU A 60 0.92 -5.36 14.53
CA LEU A 60 1.84 -6.39 14.06
C LEU A 60 2.97 -6.67 15.08
N ALA A 61 3.47 -5.64 15.78
CA ALA A 61 4.43 -5.81 16.87
C ALA A 61 3.80 -6.57 18.05
N GLY A 62 2.55 -6.23 18.41
CA GLY A 62 1.78 -6.95 19.44
C GLY A 62 1.53 -8.42 19.09
N ALA A 63 1.46 -8.78 17.80
CA ALA A 63 1.42 -10.16 17.32
C ALA A 63 2.80 -10.86 17.30
N GLY A 64 3.86 -10.22 17.82
CA GLY A 64 5.21 -10.79 17.96
C GLY A 64 6.13 -10.59 16.73
N ALA A 65 5.74 -9.78 15.75
CA ALA A 65 6.59 -9.51 14.60
C ALA A 65 7.83 -8.67 14.97
N LYS A 66 8.92 -8.86 14.22
CA LYS A 66 10.07 -7.98 14.20
C LYS A 66 9.84 -6.90 13.13
N ILE A 67 9.61 -5.67 13.56
CA ILE A 67 9.21 -4.58 12.68
C ILE A 67 10.42 -3.75 12.25
N ILE A 68 10.51 -3.45 10.96
CA ILE A 68 11.42 -2.45 10.41
C ILE A 68 10.59 -1.32 9.83
N VAL A 69 10.70 -0.14 10.41
CA VAL A 69 9.99 1.06 9.96
C VAL A 69 10.90 1.92 9.12
N GLY A 70 10.53 2.14 7.86
CA GLY A 70 11.16 3.14 7.00
C GLY A 70 10.65 4.55 7.35
N ALA A 71 11.54 5.44 7.77
CA ALA A 71 11.20 6.76 8.25
C ALA A 71 12.07 7.87 7.65
N ARG A 72 11.43 8.91 7.08
CA ARG A 72 12.15 10.12 6.64
C ARG A 72 12.60 11.01 7.81
N ARG A 73 11.89 10.96 8.93
CA ARG A 73 12.16 11.73 10.16
C ARG A 73 12.38 10.75 11.32
N GLU A 74 13.57 10.15 11.38
CA GLU A 74 13.90 9.12 12.36
C GLU A 74 13.69 9.56 13.81
N ALA A 75 14.12 10.79 14.17
CA ALA A 75 13.94 11.30 15.54
C ALA A 75 12.45 11.32 15.94
N HIS A 76 11.60 11.83 15.07
CA HIS A 76 10.15 11.82 15.31
C HIS A 76 9.56 10.41 15.31
N ALA A 77 10.06 9.52 14.45
CA ALA A 77 9.62 8.12 14.46
C ALA A 77 9.97 7.43 15.79
N ARG A 78 11.15 7.72 16.38
CA ARG A 78 11.52 7.24 17.72
C ARG A 78 10.58 7.77 18.79
N GLU A 79 10.33 9.08 18.81
CA GLU A 79 9.37 9.68 19.78
C GLU A 79 8.00 9.00 19.77
N VAL A 80 7.52 8.61 18.59
CA VAL A 80 6.20 7.97 18.43
C VAL A 80 6.23 6.48 18.79
N LEU A 81 7.30 5.76 18.44
CA LEU A 81 7.35 4.30 18.51
C LEU A 81 8.06 3.75 19.76
N ASP A 82 8.95 4.52 20.40
CA ASP A 82 9.63 4.08 21.64
C ASP A 82 8.69 3.61 22.77
N PRO A 83 7.44 4.15 22.90
CA PRO A 83 6.49 3.64 23.90
C PRO A 83 5.88 2.28 23.54
N PHE A 84 6.10 1.75 22.31
CA PHE A 84 5.48 0.50 21.88
C PHE A 84 6.32 -0.68 22.34
N GLU A 85 5.65 -1.73 22.80
CA GLU A 85 6.29 -3.00 23.09
C GLU A 85 6.62 -3.74 21.78
N GLY A 86 7.72 -4.49 21.79
CA GLY A 86 8.15 -5.32 20.67
C GLY A 86 9.53 -4.96 20.11
N ASP A 87 9.94 -5.71 19.09
CA ASP A 87 11.21 -5.51 18.36
C ASP A 87 10.97 -4.58 17.16
N ILE A 88 11.18 -3.28 17.37
CA ILE A 88 10.93 -2.24 16.35
C ILE A 88 12.24 -1.51 16.03
N ALA A 89 12.73 -1.69 14.80
CA ALA A 89 13.85 -0.96 14.26
C ALA A 89 13.38 0.17 13.36
N ILE A 90 14.01 1.33 13.45
CA ILE A 90 13.74 2.50 12.61
C ILE A 90 14.96 2.73 11.72
N LEU A 91 14.74 2.79 10.41
CA LEU A 91 15.77 3.02 9.41
C LEU A 91 15.41 4.22 8.52
N PRO A 92 16.40 5.00 8.05
CA PRO A 92 16.14 6.14 7.17
C PRO A 92 15.56 5.67 5.83
N LEU A 93 14.47 6.31 5.38
CA LEU A 93 13.84 6.06 4.10
C LEU A 93 13.14 7.31 3.58
N ASP A 94 13.58 7.83 2.43
CA ASP A 94 12.82 8.78 1.63
C ASP A 94 12.40 8.12 0.31
N LEU A 95 11.12 7.91 0.12
CA LEU A 95 10.56 7.26 -1.08
C LEU A 95 10.65 8.12 -2.35
N ALA A 96 10.98 9.41 -2.23
CA ALA A 96 11.25 10.28 -3.36
C ALA A 96 12.74 10.25 -3.80
N ASP A 97 13.60 9.60 -3.03
CA ASP A 97 15.04 9.48 -3.31
C ASP A 97 15.43 8.01 -3.60
N PRO A 98 15.76 7.66 -4.85
CA PRO A 98 16.18 6.32 -5.22
C PRO A 98 17.36 5.78 -4.42
N GLN A 99 18.33 6.62 -4.06
CA GLN A 99 19.51 6.19 -3.30
C GLN A 99 19.13 5.87 -1.85
N SER A 100 18.19 6.63 -1.28
CA SER A 100 17.65 6.35 0.05
C SER A 100 16.93 5.00 0.08
N ILE A 101 16.18 4.67 -0.98
CA ILE A 101 15.47 3.40 -1.10
C ILE A 101 16.47 2.24 -1.19
N ASP A 102 17.50 2.38 -2.01
CA ASP A 102 18.55 1.35 -2.16
C ASP A 102 19.28 1.11 -0.83
N SER A 103 19.73 2.17 -0.15
CA SER A 103 20.40 2.10 1.15
C SER A 103 19.51 1.49 2.24
N PHE A 104 18.21 1.81 2.22
CA PHE A 104 17.26 1.19 3.14
C PHE A 104 17.13 -0.32 2.89
N ALA A 105 16.98 -0.73 1.63
CA ALA A 105 16.87 -2.16 1.28
C ALA A 105 18.12 -2.94 1.66
N ASP A 106 19.32 -2.39 1.44
CA ASP A 106 20.59 -2.98 1.86
C ASP A 106 20.63 -3.12 3.39
N SER A 107 20.22 -2.09 4.14
CA SER A 107 20.15 -2.14 5.61
C SER A 107 19.13 -3.16 6.14
N VAL A 108 18.06 -3.42 5.41
CA VAL A 108 17.12 -4.52 5.73
C VAL A 108 17.78 -5.87 5.48
N ALA A 109 18.48 -6.05 4.35
CA ALA A 109 19.17 -7.30 4.00
C ALA A 109 20.30 -7.65 4.98
N GLU A 110 20.98 -6.66 5.58
CA GLU A 110 21.94 -6.87 6.64
C GLU A 110 21.32 -7.42 7.95
N ARG A 111 20.03 -7.17 8.18
CA ARG A 111 19.30 -7.55 9.41
C ARG A 111 18.59 -8.89 9.31
N THR A 112 18.19 -9.28 8.12
CA THR A 112 17.40 -10.50 7.92
C THR A 112 17.60 -11.10 6.54
N ALA A 113 17.51 -12.43 6.47
CA ALA A 113 17.51 -13.18 5.21
C ALA A 113 16.12 -13.29 4.56
N SER A 114 15.05 -12.87 5.26
CA SER A 114 13.68 -12.93 4.72
C SER A 114 12.76 -11.88 5.31
N VAL A 115 11.82 -11.39 4.50
CA VAL A 115 10.76 -10.45 4.90
C VAL A 115 9.42 -11.11 4.62
N GLY A 116 8.67 -11.40 5.67
CA GLY A 116 7.37 -12.07 5.56
C GLY A 116 6.23 -11.14 5.17
N ILE A 117 6.32 -9.84 5.52
CA ILE A 117 5.29 -8.85 5.21
C ILE A 117 5.95 -7.53 4.82
N LEU A 118 5.49 -6.94 3.71
CA LEU A 118 5.82 -5.57 3.30
C LEU A 118 4.54 -4.75 3.24
N VAL A 119 4.45 -3.69 4.05
CA VAL A 119 3.32 -2.75 4.02
C VAL A 119 3.76 -1.42 3.42
N ASN A 120 3.38 -1.18 2.18
CA ASN A 120 3.59 0.06 1.43
C ASN A 120 2.53 1.09 1.85
N ASN A 121 2.72 1.69 3.05
CA ASN A 121 1.73 2.56 3.69
C ASN A 121 2.01 4.05 3.50
N ALA A 122 3.27 4.48 3.44
CA ALA A 122 3.61 5.89 3.34
C ALA A 122 2.97 6.58 2.12
N ALA A 123 2.46 7.80 2.31
CA ALA A 123 1.88 8.57 1.22
C ALA A 123 1.92 10.08 1.46
N ILE A 124 1.76 10.81 0.36
CA ILE A 124 1.34 12.20 0.34
C ILE A 124 0.04 12.31 -0.44
N MET A 125 -0.78 13.31 -0.12
CA MET A 125 -2.10 13.49 -0.73
C MET A 125 -2.35 14.97 -1.03
N ALA A 126 -2.89 15.23 -2.21
CA ALA A 126 -3.33 16.55 -2.66
C ALA A 126 -2.29 17.66 -2.45
N SER A 127 -0.99 17.33 -2.62
CA SER A 127 0.09 18.30 -2.53
C SER A 127 0.06 19.26 -3.72
N PRO A 128 0.55 20.49 -3.59
CA PRO A 128 0.89 21.33 -4.73
C PRO A 128 1.83 20.59 -5.70
N LEU A 129 1.84 21.02 -6.97
CA LEU A 129 2.79 20.45 -7.92
C LEU A 129 4.23 20.61 -7.40
N ALA A 130 4.88 19.49 -7.25
CA ALA A 130 6.30 19.39 -6.95
C ALA A 130 6.87 18.22 -7.76
N ARG A 131 8.16 18.21 -7.98
CA ARG A 131 8.87 17.14 -8.70
C ARG A 131 10.03 16.64 -7.87
N ASP A 132 10.31 15.35 -7.99
CA ASP A 132 11.52 14.78 -7.40
C ASP A 132 12.78 15.17 -8.20
N ALA A 133 13.94 14.70 -7.80
CA ALA A 133 15.21 15.00 -8.46
C ALA A 133 15.29 14.47 -9.91
N ARG A 134 14.44 13.51 -10.28
CA ARG A 134 14.31 12.96 -11.63
C ARG A 134 13.36 13.75 -12.52
N GLY A 135 12.64 14.73 -11.97
CA GLY A 135 11.60 15.49 -12.65
C GLY A 135 10.20 14.87 -12.57
N TYR A 136 10.01 13.78 -11.84
CA TYR A 136 8.73 13.09 -11.72
C TYR A 136 7.78 13.79 -10.74
N GLU A 137 6.47 13.76 -11.04
CA GLU A 137 5.45 14.33 -10.17
C GLU A 137 5.51 13.67 -8.79
N MET A 138 5.48 14.49 -7.74
CA MET A 138 5.84 14.08 -6.39
C MET A 138 4.90 13.05 -5.76
N GLN A 139 3.58 13.10 -6.06
CA GLN A 139 2.64 12.11 -5.54
C GLN A 139 2.83 10.76 -6.22
N PHE A 140 3.05 10.74 -7.53
CA PHE A 140 3.33 9.52 -8.27
C PHE A 140 4.71 8.94 -7.88
N ALA A 141 5.71 9.79 -7.76
CA ALA A 141 7.06 9.40 -7.35
C ALA A 141 7.08 8.76 -5.96
N THR A 142 6.46 9.41 -4.97
CA THR A 142 6.47 8.95 -3.58
C THR A 142 5.54 7.75 -3.35
N ASN A 143 4.27 7.86 -3.82
CA ASN A 143 3.25 6.87 -3.46
C ASN A 143 3.37 5.58 -4.27
N HIS A 144 3.88 5.66 -5.50
CA HIS A 144 3.97 4.53 -6.42
C HIS A 144 5.42 4.14 -6.74
N LEU A 145 6.18 4.99 -7.42
CA LEU A 145 7.52 4.61 -7.91
C LEU A 145 8.48 4.24 -6.79
N GLY A 146 8.45 4.97 -5.67
CA GLY A 146 9.28 4.66 -4.50
C GLY A 146 8.94 3.30 -3.90
N HIS A 147 7.67 2.95 -3.79
CA HIS A 147 7.26 1.63 -3.31
C HIS A 147 7.52 0.52 -4.33
N PHE A 148 7.41 0.82 -5.63
CA PHE A 148 7.79 -0.12 -6.69
C PHE A 148 9.27 -0.47 -6.59
N GLN A 149 10.16 0.53 -6.51
CA GLN A 149 11.61 0.31 -6.34
C GLN A 149 11.92 -0.44 -5.05
N LEU A 150 11.26 -0.06 -3.93
CA LEU A 150 11.45 -0.74 -2.65
C LEU A 150 11.08 -2.22 -2.73
N ALA A 151 9.93 -2.56 -3.32
CA ALA A 151 9.51 -3.94 -3.50
C ALA A 151 10.47 -4.72 -4.40
N ALA A 152 10.96 -4.11 -5.49
CA ALA A 152 11.98 -4.70 -6.36
C ALA A 152 13.30 -4.99 -5.63
N ARG A 153 13.76 -4.06 -4.79
CA ARG A 153 14.99 -4.22 -4.00
C ARG A 153 14.83 -5.27 -2.87
N LEU A 154 13.65 -5.35 -2.27
CA LEU A 154 13.35 -6.33 -1.24
C LEU A 154 12.90 -7.69 -1.80
N TRP A 155 12.74 -7.81 -3.12
CA TRP A 155 12.23 -9.04 -3.74
C TRP A 155 12.97 -10.32 -3.30
N PRO A 156 14.30 -10.38 -3.26
CA PRO A 156 15.00 -11.59 -2.84
C PRO A 156 14.61 -12.03 -1.40
N LEU A 157 14.37 -11.07 -0.51
CA LEU A 157 13.98 -11.34 0.87
C LEU A 157 12.50 -11.75 0.99
N LEU A 158 11.62 -11.18 0.14
CA LEU A 158 10.22 -11.58 0.06
C LEU A 158 10.07 -13.00 -0.47
N ALA A 159 10.76 -13.32 -1.56
CA ALA A 159 10.77 -14.68 -2.14
C ALA A 159 11.35 -15.72 -1.19
N ALA A 160 12.37 -15.36 -0.40
CA ALA A 160 12.99 -16.25 0.59
C ALA A 160 12.11 -16.54 1.82
N ALA A 161 11.02 -15.81 2.03
CA ALA A 161 10.17 -15.96 3.22
C ALA A 161 9.28 -17.21 3.18
N GLY A 162 9.14 -17.87 2.04
CA GLY A 162 8.29 -19.07 1.89
C GLY A 162 6.79 -18.82 2.14
N GLY A 163 6.32 -17.62 1.82
CA GLY A 163 4.94 -17.16 2.03
C GLY A 163 4.91 -15.71 2.48
N ALA A 164 5.30 -14.79 1.59
CA ALA A 164 5.28 -13.35 1.88
C ALA A 164 3.98 -12.69 1.41
N ARG A 165 3.62 -11.59 2.09
CA ARG A 165 2.49 -10.74 1.70
C ARG A 165 2.95 -9.29 1.51
N VAL A 166 2.53 -8.69 0.40
CA VAL A 166 2.75 -7.28 0.11
C VAL A 166 1.41 -6.55 0.14
N VAL A 167 1.29 -5.55 0.98
CA VAL A 167 0.09 -4.74 1.14
C VAL A 167 0.36 -3.34 0.60
N ALA A 168 -0.30 -2.98 -0.50
CA ALA A 168 -0.17 -1.68 -1.14
C ALA A 168 -1.37 -0.79 -0.82
N LEU A 169 -1.15 0.31 -0.09
CA LEU A 169 -2.24 1.21 0.25
C LEU A 169 -2.69 2.04 -0.95
N SER A 170 -3.86 1.70 -1.44
CA SER A 170 -4.67 2.46 -2.39
C SER A 170 -5.60 3.44 -1.64
N SER A 171 -6.73 3.78 -2.22
CA SER A 171 -7.73 4.71 -1.66
C SER A 171 -8.98 4.69 -2.53
N ILE A 172 -10.12 5.15 -2.01
CA ILE A 172 -11.27 5.54 -2.84
C ILE A 172 -10.88 6.57 -3.92
N GLY A 173 -9.75 7.28 -3.72
CA GLY A 173 -9.18 8.19 -4.72
C GLY A 173 -8.87 7.55 -6.06
N HIS A 174 -8.73 6.21 -6.16
CA HIS A 174 -8.60 5.51 -7.44
C HIS A 174 -9.81 5.71 -8.37
N ARG A 175 -10.96 6.11 -7.81
CA ARG A 175 -12.17 6.40 -8.59
C ARG A 175 -12.14 7.79 -9.26
N LEU A 176 -11.18 8.63 -8.93
CA LEU A 176 -10.97 9.86 -9.67
C LEU A 176 -10.48 9.50 -11.07
N PRO A 177 -11.01 10.16 -12.12
CA PRO A 177 -10.54 9.90 -13.47
C PRO A 177 -9.07 10.25 -13.62
N GLY A 178 -8.30 9.46 -14.38
CA GLY A 178 -7.04 9.96 -14.84
C GLY A 178 -5.76 9.22 -14.53
N LEU A 179 -5.76 7.88 -14.48
CA LEU A 179 -4.48 7.20 -14.72
C LEU A 179 -4.10 7.35 -16.20
N ASP A 180 -3.33 8.39 -16.47
CA ASP A 180 -2.79 8.69 -17.80
C ASP A 180 -1.31 8.32 -17.83
N LEU A 181 -1.00 7.14 -18.37
CA LEU A 181 0.38 6.66 -18.50
C LEU A 181 1.14 7.34 -19.65
N ASP A 182 0.48 8.12 -20.49
CA ASP A 182 1.16 8.90 -21.54
C ASP A 182 1.68 10.22 -20.99
N ASP A 183 1.07 10.75 -19.90
CA ASP A 183 1.51 11.96 -19.20
C ASP A 183 1.38 11.82 -17.67
N PRO A 184 2.07 10.85 -17.06
CA PRO A 184 1.91 10.57 -15.63
C PRO A 184 2.45 11.70 -14.74
N HIS A 185 3.24 12.61 -15.31
CA HIS A 185 3.92 13.66 -14.59
C HIS A 185 3.34 15.06 -14.85
N PHE A 186 2.20 15.18 -15.54
CA PHE A 186 1.58 16.47 -15.84
C PHE A 186 2.55 17.44 -16.56
N GLU A 187 3.17 16.96 -17.63
CA GLU A 187 4.07 17.78 -18.45
C GLU A 187 3.32 18.50 -19.58
N ARG A 188 2.18 17.94 -20.02
CA ARG A 188 1.38 18.43 -21.16
C ARG A 188 -0.01 18.89 -20.79
N ARG A 189 -0.50 18.51 -19.61
CA ARG A 189 -1.81 18.88 -19.07
C ARG A 189 -1.67 19.69 -17.79
N ASP A 190 -2.69 20.49 -17.47
CA ASP A 190 -2.73 21.25 -16.23
C ASP A 190 -2.71 20.31 -15.02
N TYR A 191 -1.97 20.72 -13.98
CA TYR A 191 -1.90 19.96 -12.76
C TYR A 191 -3.19 20.10 -11.93
N ASP A 192 -3.75 18.97 -11.57
CA ASP A 192 -4.78 18.88 -10.55
C ASP A 192 -4.32 17.93 -9.44
N LYS A 193 -4.29 18.44 -8.20
CA LYS A 193 -3.76 17.70 -7.03
C LYS A 193 -4.53 16.43 -6.73
N TRP A 194 -5.84 16.39 -7.06
CA TRP A 194 -6.68 15.23 -6.82
C TRP A 194 -6.55 14.19 -7.93
N LEU A 195 -6.44 14.62 -9.18
CA LEU A 195 -6.14 13.71 -10.29
C LEU A 195 -4.77 13.05 -10.10
N ALA A 196 -3.75 13.80 -9.66
CA ALA A 196 -2.42 13.26 -9.35
C ALA A 196 -2.48 12.23 -8.21
N TYR A 197 -3.25 12.51 -7.15
CA TYR A 197 -3.47 11.55 -6.06
C TYR A 197 -4.19 10.30 -6.55
N GLY A 198 -5.31 10.45 -7.27
CA GLY A 198 -6.11 9.35 -7.80
C GLY A 198 -5.32 8.45 -8.74
N GLN A 199 -4.50 9.06 -9.59
CA GLN A 199 -3.58 8.36 -10.49
C GLN A 199 -2.57 7.49 -9.69
N ALA A 200 -1.93 8.05 -8.67
CA ALA A 200 -0.99 7.31 -7.84
C ALA A 200 -1.67 6.16 -7.08
N LYS A 201 -2.93 6.35 -6.64
CA LYS A 201 -3.68 5.31 -5.93
C LYS A 201 -4.24 4.22 -6.85
N SER A 202 -4.58 4.54 -8.09
CA SER A 202 -4.83 3.56 -9.15
C SER A 202 -3.58 2.74 -9.46
N ALA A 203 -2.43 3.41 -9.57
CA ALA A 203 -1.15 2.75 -9.79
C ALA A 203 -0.78 1.76 -8.67
N ASN A 204 -1.08 2.09 -7.41
CA ASN A 204 -0.83 1.17 -6.28
C ASN A 204 -1.71 -0.09 -6.35
N ALA A 205 -2.96 0.03 -6.81
CA ALA A 205 -3.83 -1.14 -6.97
C ALA A 205 -3.39 -2.02 -8.14
N LEU A 206 -3.03 -1.42 -9.27
CA LEU A 206 -2.49 -2.13 -10.45
C LEU A 206 -1.12 -2.77 -10.16
N PHE A 207 -0.28 -2.11 -9.35
CA PHE A 207 0.97 -2.69 -8.87
C PHE A 207 0.72 -3.98 -8.08
N ALA A 208 -0.23 -3.97 -7.14
CA ALA A 208 -0.56 -5.15 -6.36
C ALA A 208 -1.11 -6.29 -7.25
N LEU A 209 -1.94 -5.97 -8.25
CA LEU A 209 -2.46 -6.92 -9.22
C LEU A 209 -1.32 -7.59 -10.00
N GLN A 210 -0.40 -6.80 -10.54
CA GLN A 210 0.71 -7.35 -11.35
C GLN A 210 1.75 -8.05 -10.49
N LEU A 211 2.07 -7.52 -9.30
CA LEU A 211 3.00 -8.17 -8.38
C LEU A 211 2.50 -9.54 -7.95
N ASP A 212 1.21 -9.68 -7.67
CA ASP A 212 0.61 -10.97 -7.31
C ASP A 212 0.74 -11.99 -8.43
N LYS A 213 0.40 -11.58 -9.67
CA LYS A 213 0.53 -12.41 -10.87
C LYS A 213 1.95 -12.93 -11.07
N LEU A 214 2.95 -12.07 -10.85
CA LEU A 214 4.35 -12.42 -11.02
C LEU A 214 4.92 -13.18 -9.81
N GLY A 215 4.44 -12.85 -8.60
CA GLY A 215 4.96 -13.35 -7.32
C GLY A 215 4.39 -14.70 -6.87
N GLU A 216 3.24 -15.12 -7.40
CA GLU A 216 2.55 -16.34 -6.94
C GLU A 216 3.45 -17.58 -6.99
N ALA A 217 4.21 -17.76 -8.07
CA ALA A 217 5.12 -18.89 -8.24
C ALA A 217 6.27 -18.93 -7.20
N HIS A 218 6.52 -17.80 -6.54
CA HIS A 218 7.53 -17.62 -5.50
C HIS A 218 6.90 -17.57 -4.09
N GLY A 219 5.61 -17.84 -3.96
CA GLY A 219 4.88 -17.76 -2.69
C GLY A 219 4.67 -16.33 -2.18
N VAL A 220 4.80 -15.33 -3.05
CA VAL A 220 4.55 -13.91 -2.70
C VAL A 220 3.18 -13.50 -3.20
N ARG A 221 2.32 -13.07 -2.28
CA ARG A 221 0.97 -12.60 -2.61
C ARG A 221 0.87 -11.11 -2.35
N ALA A 222 0.12 -10.40 -3.18
CA ALA A 222 -0.02 -8.95 -3.06
C ALA A 222 -1.49 -8.51 -3.00
N PHE A 223 -1.76 -7.47 -2.22
CA PHE A 223 -3.10 -6.95 -1.95
C PHE A 223 -3.10 -5.44 -2.08
N ALA A 224 -4.12 -4.89 -2.72
CA ALA A 224 -4.40 -3.45 -2.69
C ALA A 224 -5.44 -3.15 -1.61
N VAL A 225 -5.24 -2.09 -0.83
CA VAL A 225 -6.10 -1.77 0.32
C VAL A 225 -6.64 -0.36 0.26
N HIS A 226 -7.96 -0.23 0.46
CA HIS A 226 -8.58 1.03 0.87
C HIS A 226 -8.80 1.03 2.39
N PRO A 227 -8.17 1.94 3.13
CA PRO A 227 -8.27 1.96 4.60
C PRO A 227 -9.56 2.61 5.12
N GLY A 228 -10.34 3.29 4.26
CA GLY A 228 -11.46 4.14 4.65
C GLY A 228 -11.09 5.62 4.60
N GLY A 229 -11.98 6.47 5.08
CA GLY A 229 -11.73 7.89 5.38
C GLY A 229 -11.26 8.01 6.84
N ILE A 230 -10.09 8.56 7.06
CA ILE A 230 -9.48 8.73 8.38
C ILE A 230 -8.88 10.14 8.50
N ALA A 231 -9.15 10.85 9.58
CA ALA A 231 -8.54 12.14 9.86
C ALA A 231 -7.08 11.92 10.34
N THR A 232 -6.11 12.26 9.50
CA THR A 232 -4.68 12.01 9.78
C THR A 232 -3.81 13.14 9.21
N PRO A 233 -2.52 13.23 9.56
CA PRO A 233 -1.60 14.18 8.95
C PRO A 233 -1.43 14.04 7.42
N LEU A 234 -2.04 13.04 6.78
CA LEU A 234 -2.09 12.92 5.33
C LEU A 234 -2.77 14.13 4.67
N GLN A 235 -3.73 14.75 5.38
CA GLN A 235 -4.53 15.90 4.93
C GLN A 235 -3.81 17.26 5.06
N ARG A 236 -2.56 17.29 5.46
CA ARG A 236 -1.77 18.51 5.77
C ARG A 236 -1.68 19.55 4.64
N TYR A 237 -1.94 19.17 3.40
CA TYR A 237 -1.96 20.08 2.25
C TYR A 237 -3.35 20.63 1.92
N LEU A 238 -4.36 20.24 2.68
CA LEU A 238 -5.72 20.76 2.55
C LEU A 238 -6.01 21.79 3.61
N THR A 239 -6.61 22.89 3.23
CA THR A 239 -7.14 23.87 4.18
C THR A 239 -8.38 23.30 4.88
N MET A 240 -8.75 23.84 6.04
CA MET A 240 -9.98 23.44 6.72
C MET A 240 -11.23 23.76 5.87
N ASP A 241 -11.19 24.85 5.09
CA ASP A 241 -12.30 25.21 4.21
C ASP A 241 -12.48 24.18 3.08
N GLU A 242 -11.38 23.68 2.49
CA GLU A 242 -11.44 22.57 1.52
C GLU A 242 -12.02 21.30 2.16
N GLN A 243 -11.58 20.96 3.36
CA GLN A 243 -12.05 19.76 4.06
C GLN A 243 -13.54 19.87 4.47
N ARG A 244 -13.99 21.06 4.86
CA ARG A 244 -15.42 21.35 5.09
C ARG A 244 -16.24 21.26 3.80
N ALA A 245 -15.76 21.84 2.71
CA ALA A 245 -16.42 21.78 1.40
C ALA A 245 -16.61 20.35 0.91
N MET A 246 -15.70 19.43 1.28
CA MET A 246 -15.80 17.99 1.02
C MET A 246 -16.71 17.24 2.02
N GLY A 247 -17.22 17.92 3.04
CA GLY A 247 -18.05 17.32 4.07
C GLY A 247 -17.30 16.43 5.05
N TRP A 248 -15.96 16.61 5.17
CA TRP A 248 -15.15 15.83 6.11
C TRP A 248 -15.24 16.36 7.53
N TYR A 249 -15.47 17.66 7.66
CA TYR A 249 -15.68 18.36 8.92
C TYR A 249 -16.93 19.22 8.85
N ASP A 250 -17.64 19.34 9.97
CA ASP A 250 -18.72 20.30 10.13
C ASP A 250 -18.20 21.73 10.43
N GLU A 251 -19.13 22.68 10.63
CA GLU A 251 -18.77 24.07 10.94
C GLU A 251 -18.07 24.21 12.31
N ASP A 252 -18.38 23.33 13.25
CA ASP A 252 -17.80 23.26 14.58
C ASP A 252 -16.43 22.59 14.62
N GLY A 253 -15.98 21.99 13.52
CA GLY A 253 -14.70 21.28 13.38
C GLY A 253 -14.75 19.82 13.82
N ASN A 254 -15.93 19.23 13.99
CA ASN A 254 -16.06 17.81 14.25
C ASN A 254 -15.91 17.02 12.94
N VAL A 255 -15.22 15.90 13.04
CA VAL A 255 -15.04 14.95 11.93
C VAL A 255 -16.38 14.27 11.62
N HIS A 256 -16.72 14.11 10.33
CA HIS A 256 -17.92 13.40 9.89
C HIS A 256 -17.96 11.97 10.46
N GLU A 257 -19.11 11.53 10.91
CA GLU A 257 -19.31 10.22 11.58
C GLU A 257 -18.89 8.99 10.76
N ALA A 258 -18.88 9.11 9.43
CA ALA A 258 -18.38 8.09 8.53
C ALA A 258 -16.83 7.96 8.52
N PHE A 259 -16.12 8.81 9.21
CA PHE A 259 -14.67 8.62 9.34
C PHE A 259 -14.37 7.51 10.36
N LYS A 260 -13.33 6.77 10.06
CA LYS A 260 -12.76 5.75 10.96
C LYS A 260 -11.75 6.39 11.91
N SER A 261 -11.53 5.73 13.04
CA SER A 261 -10.34 5.99 13.84
C SER A 261 -9.07 5.48 13.13
N THR A 262 -7.90 5.80 13.64
CA THR A 262 -6.63 5.28 13.10
C THR A 262 -6.51 3.77 13.28
N GLU A 263 -7.03 3.23 14.38
CA GLU A 263 -7.09 1.81 14.70
C GLU A 263 -7.99 1.05 13.72
N GLU A 264 -9.18 1.59 13.43
CA GLU A 264 -10.10 1.04 12.44
C GLU A 264 -9.54 1.17 11.02
N GLY A 265 -8.85 2.28 10.71
CA GLY A 265 -8.23 2.51 9.40
C GLY A 265 -7.08 1.56 9.10
N ALA A 266 -6.36 1.07 10.10
CA ALA A 266 -5.28 0.11 9.95
C ALA A 266 -5.77 -1.34 9.78
N ALA A 267 -7.01 -1.64 10.16
CA ALA A 267 -7.54 -3.00 10.25
C ALA A 267 -7.44 -3.78 8.93
N THR A 268 -7.84 -3.18 7.80
CA THR A 268 -7.79 -3.86 6.49
C THR A 268 -6.36 -4.18 6.06
N SER A 269 -5.39 -3.31 6.38
CA SER A 269 -3.98 -3.57 6.09
C SER A 269 -3.44 -4.75 6.90
N VAL A 270 -3.78 -4.82 8.19
CA VAL A 270 -3.41 -5.94 9.06
C VAL A 270 -4.11 -7.21 8.62
N TRP A 271 -5.39 -7.14 8.24
CA TRP A 271 -6.15 -8.28 7.73
C TRP A 271 -5.53 -8.86 6.44
N CYS A 272 -5.19 -8.03 5.47
CA CYS A 272 -4.50 -8.48 4.26
C CYS A 272 -3.13 -9.09 4.56
N ALA A 273 -2.42 -8.52 5.55
CA ALA A 273 -1.10 -8.99 5.94
C ALA A 273 -1.14 -10.36 6.65
N THR A 274 -2.23 -10.69 7.37
CA THR A 274 -2.21 -11.78 8.35
C THR A 274 -3.33 -12.80 8.22
N SER A 275 -4.47 -12.45 7.62
CA SER A 275 -5.66 -13.31 7.64
C SER A 275 -5.43 -14.65 6.94
N PRO A 276 -5.74 -15.79 7.60
CA PRO A 276 -5.64 -17.11 6.99
C PRO A 276 -6.67 -17.35 5.90
N VAL A 277 -7.80 -16.62 5.87
CA VAL A 277 -8.80 -16.78 4.82
C VAL A 277 -8.31 -16.32 3.44
N LEU A 278 -7.22 -15.54 3.41
CA LEU A 278 -6.56 -15.11 2.18
C LEU A 278 -5.40 -16.03 1.75
N GLU A 279 -5.26 -17.21 2.39
CA GLU A 279 -4.24 -18.16 1.98
C GLU A 279 -4.45 -18.60 0.53
N GLY A 280 -3.37 -18.54 -0.27
CA GLY A 280 -3.45 -18.86 -1.70
C GLY A 280 -4.15 -17.77 -2.56
N MET A 281 -4.65 -16.69 -1.99
CA MET A 281 -5.31 -15.59 -2.69
C MET A 281 -4.39 -14.37 -2.80
N GLY A 282 -4.64 -13.54 -3.83
CA GLY A 282 -3.96 -12.26 -3.98
C GLY A 282 -4.36 -11.54 -5.27
N GLY A 283 -3.72 -10.42 -5.56
CA GLY A 283 -4.08 -9.55 -6.68
C GLY A 283 -5.44 -8.89 -6.51
N VAL A 284 -6.07 -8.93 -5.34
CA VAL A 284 -7.40 -8.40 -5.06
C VAL A 284 -7.35 -7.02 -4.39
N TYR A 285 -8.43 -6.27 -4.56
CA TYR A 285 -8.64 -5.01 -3.86
C TYR A 285 -9.53 -5.23 -2.66
N CYS A 286 -9.09 -4.76 -1.50
CA CYS A 286 -9.72 -5.01 -0.20
C CYS A 286 -10.14 -3.69 0.46
N GLU A 287 -11.29 -3.70 1.12
CA GLU A 287 -11.78 -2.67 2.01
C GLU A 287 -12.56 -3.30 3.15
N ASP A 288 -12.64 -2.63 4.29
CA ASP A 288 -13.44 -3.07 5.45
C ASP A 288 -13.19 -4.52 5.89
N CYS A 289 -11.91 -4.94 5.82
CA CYS A 289 -11.45 -6.30 6.14
C CYS A 289 -12.12 -7.40 5.31
N ASP A 290 -12.48 -7.09 4.05
CA ASP A 290 -12.97 -8.09 3.10
C ASP A 290 -12.47 -7.76 1.67
N ILE A 291 -12.68 -8.68 0.73
CA ILE A 291 -12.46 -8.42 -0.69
C ILE A 291 -13.62 -7.54 -1.20
N ALA A 292 -13.28 -6.38 -1.76
CA ALA A 292 -14.25 -5.39 -2.19
C ALA A 292 -15.07 -5.87 -3.40
N VAL A 293 -16.32 -5.44 -3.47
CA VAL A 293 -17.19 -5.58 -4.64
C VAL A 293 -16.95 -4.45 -5.64
N ALA A 294 -17.45 -4.59 -6.86
CA ALA A 294 -17.47 -3.47 -7.80
C ALA A 294 -18.33 -2.32 -7.24
N ALA A 295 -17.82 -1.10 -7.39
CA ALA A 295 -18.56 0.08 -6.95
C ALA A 295 -19.79 0.30 -7.78
N ASP A 296 -20.87 0.76 -7.14
CA ASP A 296 -22.10 1.18 -7.82
C ASP A 296 -21.87 2.56 -8.45
N PRO A 297 -21.92 2.69 -9.79
CA PRO A 297 -21.72 3.98 -10.46
C PRO A 297 -22.81 4.99 -10.14
N ASP A 298 -24.02 4.52 -9.77
CA ASP A 298 -25.17 5.37 -9.44
C ASP A 298 -25.15 5.83 -7.96
N ASN A 299 -24.28 5.21 -7.14
CA ASN A 299 -24.07 5.58 -5.75
C ASN A 299 -22.59 5.89 -5.46
N PRO A 300 -22.13 7.12 -5.71
CA PRO A 300 -20.72 7.48 -5.52
C PRO A 300 -20.23 7.38 -4.06
N ARG A 301 -21.16 7.24 -3.10
CA ARG A 301 -20.81 7.01 -1.68
C ARG A 301 -20.71 5.53 -1.31
N SER A 302 -21.08 4.61 -2.20
CA SER A 302 -20.87 3.18 -1.96
C SER A 302 -19.37 2.87 -1.89
N GLY A 303 -18.97 1.87 -1.11
CA GLY A 303 -17.65 1.27 -1.16
C GLY A 303 -17.33 0.63 -2.52
N GLY A 304 -16.23 -0.11 -2.60
CA GLY A 304 -15.90 -0.94 -3.73
C GLY A 304 -14.88 -0.36 -4.70
N TYR A 305 -14.58 -1.07 -5.76
CA TYR A 305 -13.55 -0.72 -6.72
C TYR A 305 -14.13 -0.34 -8.09
N TRP A 306 -13.39 0.46 -8.86
CA TRP A 306 -13.68 0.71 -10.28
C TRP A 306 -12.89 -0.27 -11.17
N PRO A 307 -13.49 -0.72 -12.30
CA PRO A 307 -12.93 -1.80 -13.12
C PRO A 307 -11.50 -1.60 -13.62
N HIS A 308 -11.08 -0.34 -13.89
CA HIS A 308 -9.76 -0.06 -14.44
C HIS A 308 -8.59 -0.52 -13.56
N ILE A 309 -8.79 -0.61 -12.22
CA ILE A 309 -7.73 -1.12 -11.33
C ILE A 309 -7.62 -2.64 -11.34
N ARG A 310 -8.46 -3.32 -12.12
CA ARG A 310 -8.43 -4.76 -12.39
C ARG A 310 -8.04 -5.08 -13.84
N ASP A 311 -7.66 -4.07 -14.61
CA ASP A 311 -7.21 -4.24 -15.99
C ASP A 311 -5.77 -4.75 -16.02
N GLU A 312 -5.60 -6.02 -16.41
CA GLU A 312 -4.29 -6.68 -16.45
C GLU A 312 -3.37 -6.04 -17.48
N ALA A 313 -3.88 -5.61 -18.64
CA ALA A 313 -3.06 -4.98 -19.67
C ALA A 313 -2.54 -3.62 -19.21
N LEU A 314 -3.38 -2.85 -18.49
CA LEU A 314 -2.98 -1.59 -17.87
C LEU A 314 -1.94 -1.83 -16.76
N ALA A 315 -2.09 -2.90 -15.97
CA ALA A 315 -1.16 -3.27 -14.92
C ALA A 315 0.22 -3.68 -15.50
N GLU A 316 0.23 -4.47 -16.57
CA GLU A 316 1.47 -4.85 -17.29
C GLU A 316 2.16 -3.62 -17.88
N ARG A 317 1.40 -2.70 -18.49
CA ARG A 317 1.95 -1.45 -19.01
C ARG A 317 2.55 -0.58 -17.92
N LEU A 318 1.81 -0.36 -16.82
CA LEU A 318 2.30 0.40 -15.66
C LEU A 318 3.58 -0.21 -15.09
N TRP A 319 3.66 -1.53 -15.02
CA TRP A 319 4.84 -2.24 -14.53
C TRP A 319 6.06 -1.93 -15.37
N ALA A 320 5.97 -2.11 -16.70
CA ALA A 320 7.06 -1.84 -17.63
C ALA A 320 7.48 -0.35 -17.62
N ASP A 321 6.49 0.56 -17.50
CA ASP A 321 6.75 1.99 -17.38
C ASP A 321 7.46 2.32 -16.06
N SER A 322 7.05 1.69 -14.95
CA SER A 322 7.67 1.88 -13.64
C SER A 322 9.12 1.37 -13.63
N GLU A 323 9.40 0.19 -14.20
CA GLU A 323 10.78 -0.32 -14.34
C GLU A 323 11.69 0.68 -15.07
N ARG A 324 11.20 1.25 -16.18
CA ARG A 324 11.95 2.27 -16.95
C ARG A 324 12.19 3.54 -16.13
N MET A 325 11.17 4.01 -15.39
CA MET A 325 11.26 5.23 -14.59
C MET A 325 12.21 5.08 -13.38
N VAL A 326 12.21 3.93 -12.73
CA VAL A 326 13.09 3.70 -11.57
C VAL A 326 14.47 3.17 -11.98
N GLY A 327 14.64 2.71 -13.23
CA GLY A 327 15.90 2.14 -13.71
C GLY A 327 16.25 0.79 -13.07
N VAL A 328 15.26 0.09 -12.53
CA VAL A 328 15.42 -1.21 -11.88
C VAL A 328 14.56 -2.24 -12.62
N GLU A 329 15.17 -3.31 -13.09
CA GLU A 329 14.46 -4.43 -13.65
C GLU A 329 13.93 -5.31 -12.49
N PHE A 330 12.62 -5.42 -12.39
CA PHE A 330 11.97 -6.21 -11.35
C PHE A 330 11.48 -7.54 -11.95
N ARG A 331 12.30 -8.54 -11.80
CA ARG A 331 12.01 -9.91 -12.26
C ARG A 331 11.73 -10.81 -11.07
N PRO A 332 10.46 -10.95 -10.70
CA PRO A 332 10.03 -11.95 -9.73
C PRO A 332 10.31 -13.38 -10.15
#